data_eaf53f95b159b28818311472a4dc2071
#
_entry.id   eaf53f95b159b28818311472a4dc2071
#
_cell.length_a   1.000
_cell.length_b   1.000
_cell.length_c   1.000
_cell.angle_alpha   90.00
_cell.angle_beta   90.00
_cell.angle_gamma   90.00
#
_symmetry.space_group_name_H-M   'P 1'
#
loop_
_entity.id
_entity.type
_entity.pdbx_description
1 polymer ?
#
loop_
_entity_poly.entity_id
_entity_poly.type
_entity_poly.pdbx_seq_one_letter_code
_entity_poly.pdbx_strand_id
1 'polypeptide(L)'
;MRLSAWAKTQGVTYRTAWEWFKNGTMPVPARQLSTGTILVDVPETPTGRTVVYARVSSHDQKANLDGQVARCVAFANGRGLSVAETITEIGSGMNGHRKKLLRLLGDNTVEHIVVEHRDRLMRFGAEYVEAALAGRGGKLLVVDASELKDDLVQDMISVLTSFCARLYGRRSAKHRAEKAIAVMAAGAVE
;
A
#
# COMPACT_ATOMS: atom_id res chain seq x y z
N MET A 1 -2.30 -6.65 -26.32
CA MET A 1 -1.18 -6.68 -27.31
C MET A 1 -1.65 -7.22 -28.65
N ARG A 2 -0.83 -7.14 -29.77
CA ARG A 2 -1.22 -7.73 -31.06
C ARG A 2 -1.12 -9.26 -31.00
N LEU A 3 -2.00 -9.99 -31.73
CA LEU A 3 -2.01 -11.45 -31.78
C LEU A 3 -0.65 -12.05 -32.19
N SER A 4 0.06 -11.40 -33.09
CA SER A 4 1.40 -11.85 -33.53
C SER A 4 2.46 -11.77 -32.43
N ALA A 5 2.37 -10.76 -31.58
CA ALA A 5 3.26 -10.62 -30.43
C ALA A 5 2.89 -11.64 -29.34
N TRP A 6 1.59 -11.82 -29.06
CA TRP A 6 1.09 -12.78 -28.11
C TRP A 6 1.46 -14.23 -28.52
N ALA A 7 1.30 -14.60 -29.77
CA ALA A 7 1.69 -15.93 -30.26
C ALA A 7 3.16 -16.23 -29.95
N LYS A 8 4.04 -15.25 -30.13
CA LYS A 8 5.48 -15.42 -29.81
C LYS A 8 5.71 -15.67 -28.32
N THR A 9 4.99 -14.93 -27.43
CA THR A 9 5.12 -15.15 -26.00
C THR A 9 4.60 -16.50 -25.50
N GLN A 10 3.65 -17.10 -26.27
CA GLN A 10 3.11 -18.44 -25.99
C GLN A 10 3.89 -19.56 -26.68
N GLY A 11 4.94 -19.23 -27.44
CA GLY A 11 5.72 -20.23 -28.18
C GLY A 11 4.96 -20.88 -29.31
N VAL A 12 3.87 -20.29 -29.82
CA VAL A 12 3.07 -20.82 -30.93
C VAL A 12 3.21 -19.97 -32.19
N THR A 13 2.87 -20.56 -33.36
CA THR A 13 2.87 -19.81 -34.61
C THR A 13 1.70 -18.82 -34.67
N TYR A 14 1.85 -17.73 -35.44
CA TYR A 14 0.74 -16.80 -35.70
C TYR A 14 -0.49 -17.52 -36.24
N ARG A 15 -0.29 -18.51 -37.15
CA ARG A 15 -1.36 -19.29 -37.76
C ARG A 15 -2.17 -20.05 -36.70
N THR A 16 -1.50 -20.72 -35.78
CA THR A 16 -2.14 -21.43 -34.66
C THR A 16 -2.97 -20.48 -33.79
N ALA A 17 -2.41 -19.33 -33.42
CA ALA A 17 -3.12 -18.33 -32.61
C ALA A 17 -4.32 -17.75 -33.36
N TRP A 18 -4.21 -17.53 -34.66
CA TRP A 18 -5.29 -17.06 -35.54
C TRP A 18 -6.43 -18.08 -35.64
N GLU A 19 -6.10 -19.38 -35.77
CA GLU A 19 -7.08 -20.46 -35.78
C GLU A 19 -7.84 -20.52 -34.43
N TRP A 20 -7.14 -20.37 -33.30
CA TRP A 20 -7.80 -20.29 -31.98
C TRP A 20 -8.76 -19.09 -31.87
N PHE A 21 -8.33 -17.94 -32.38
CA PHE A 21 -9.21 -16.76 -32.40
C PHE A 21 -10.47 -17.02 -33.24
N LYS A 22 -10.30 -17.56 -34.45
CA LYS A 22 -11.41 -17.81 -35.36
C LYS A 22 -12.40 -18.86 -34.86
N ASN A 23 -11.90 -19.86 -34.15
CA ASN A 23 -12.71 -20.93 -33.58
C ASN A 23 -13.27 -20.61 -32.19
N GLY A 24 -12.97 -19.42 -31.61
CA GLY A 24 -13.40 -19.06 -30.29
C GLY A 24 -12.75 -19.84 -29.13
N THR A 25 -11.61 -20.48 -29.39
CA THR A 25 -10.85 -21.32 -28.45
C THR A 25 -9.64 -20.63 -27.85
N MET A 26 -9.58 -19.30 -27.96
CA MET A 26 -8.52 -18.50 -27.33
C MET A 26 -8.53 -18.67 -25.82
N PRO A 27 -7.37 -18.93 -25.19
CA PRO A 27 -7.28 -19.03 -23.71
C PRO A 27 -7.43 -17.69 -22.98
N VAL A 28 -7.39 -16.58 -23.71
CA VAL A 28 -7.53 -15.21 -23.20
C VAL A 28 -8.47 -14.42 -24.11
N PRO A 29 -9.19 -13.40 -23.58
CA PRO A 29 -10.07 -12.57 -24.42
C PRO A 29 -9.30 -11.92 -25.56
N ALA A 30 -9.90 -11.89 -26.73
CA ALA A 30 -9.33 -11.25 -27.90
C ALA A 30 -10.45 -10.60 -28.73
N ARG A 31 -10.13 -9.48 -29.40
CA ARG A 31 -11.07 -8.74 -30.25
C ARG A 31 -10.41 -8.32 -31.55
N GLN A 32 -11.18 -8.28 -32.63
CA GLN A 32 -10.72 -7.75 -33.91
C GLN A 32 -11.16 -6.30 -34.07
N LEU A 33 -10.21 -5.45 -34.44
CA LEU A 33 -10.49 -4.06 -34.79
C LEU A 33 -11.04 -4.00 -36.22
N SER A 34 -11.70 -2.87 -36.57
CA SER A 34 -12.20 -2.57 -37.92
C SER A 34 -11.09 -2.61 -38.99
N THR A 35 -9.84 -2.41 -38.60
CA THR A 35 -8.64 -2.52 -39.45
C THR A 35 -8.21 -3.97 -39.74
N GLY A 36 -8.94 -4.96 -39.19
CA GLY A 36 -8.56 -6.38 -39.28
C GLY A 36 -7.51 -6.83 -38.28
N THR A 37 -6.91 -5.92 -37.50
CA THR A 37 -5.91 -6.25 -36.47
C THR A 37 -6.58 -6.94 -35.30
N ILE A 38 -6.06 -8.08 -34.87
CA ILE A 38 -6.53 -8.80 -33.68
C ILE A 38 -5.70 -8.35 -32.48
N LEU A 39 -6.39 -7.83 -31.45
CA LEU A 39 -5.82 -7.49 -30.16
C LEU A 39 -6.19 -8.58 -29.15
N VAL A 40 -5.19 -9.04 -28.43
CA VAL A 40 -5.35 -9.97 -27.31
C VAL A 40 -5.30 -9.16 -26.00
N ASP A 41 -6.35 -9.26 -25.23
CA ASP A 41 -6.46 -8.64 -23.92
C ASP A 41 -5.83 -9.63 -22.90
N VAL A 42 -4.49 -9.62 -22.86
CA VAL A 42 -3.76 -10.38 -21.84
C VAL A 42 -4.03 -9.68 -20.52
N PRO A 43 -4.55 -10.38 -19.51
CA PRO A 43 -4.56 -9.82 -18.15
C PRO A 43 -3.12 -9.43 -17.85
N GLU A 44 -2.89 -8.17 -17.50
CA GLU A 44 -1.58 -7.77 -16.99
C GLU A 44 -1.34 -8.62 -15.75
N THR A 45 -0.54 -9.67 -15.87
CA THR A 45 0.00 -10.35 -14.71
C THR A 45 0.79 -9.27 -13.99
N PRO A 46 0.47 -8.93 -12.73
CA PRO A 46 1.22 -7.91 -12.04
C PRO A 46 2.68 -8.35 -12.00
N THR A 47 3.51 -7.70 -12.84
CA THR A 47 4.94 -8.03 -12.97
C THR A 47 5.74 -7.42 -11.84
N GLY A 48 5.12 -6.52 -11.06
CA GLY A 48 5.72 -5.85 -9.94
C GLY A 48 5.50 -6.59 -8.61
N ARG A 49 6.43 -6.36 -7.69
CA ARG A 49 6.38 -6.93 -6.33
C ARG A 49 5.21 -6.34 -5.56
N THR A 50 4.44 -7.20 -4.88
CA THR A 50 3.45 -6.81 -3.89
C THR A 50 4.06 -6.92 -2.51
N VAL A 51 4.00 -5.84 -1.74
CA VAL A 51 4.55 -5.75 -0.38
C VAL A 51 3.43 -5.38 0.59
N VAL A 52 3.31 -6.13 1.67
CA VAL A 52 2.44 -5.78 2.80
C VAL A 52 3.21 -4.87 3.75
N TYR A 53 2.60 -3.75 4.13
CA TYR A 53 3.14 -2.87 5.16
C TYR A 53 2.16 -2.77 6.33
N ALA A 54 2.63 -3.14 7.53
CA ALA A 54 1.88 -3.07 8.77
C ALA A 54 2.60 -2.18 9.79
N ARG A 55 1.83 -1.35 10.51
CA ARG A 55 2.37 -0.42 11.48
C ARG A 55 1.50 -0.34 12.74
N VAL A 56 2.18 -0.20 13.88
CA VAL A 56 1.55 0.21 15.15
C VAL A 56 2.30 1.41 15.73
N SER A 57 1.61 2.22 16.52
CA SER A 57 2.16 3.47 17.05
C SER A 57 3.10 3.23 18.23
N SER A 58 2.92 2.16 19.01
CA SER A 58 3.70 1.84 20.20
C SER A 58 4.09 0.36 20.29
N HIS A 59 5.06 0.06 21.16
CA HIS A 59 5.50 -1.32 21.43
C HIS A 59 4.40 -2.17 22.09
N ASP A 60 3.52 -1.57 22.88
CA ASP A 60 2.43 -2.28 23.57
C ASP A 60 1.42 -2.87 22.58
N GLN A 61 1.32 -2.29 21.40
CA GLN A 61 0.45 -2.74 20.31
C GLN A 61 1.12 -3.79 19.39
N LYS A 62 2.34 -4.23 19.67
CA LYS A 62 3.10 -5.14 18.81
C LYS A 62 2.34 -6.41 18.44
N ALA A 63 1.56 -6.96 19.36
CA ALA A 63 0.75 -8.16 19.12
C ALA A 63 -0.27 -7.99 17.97
N ASN A 64 -0.67 -6.75 17.68
CA ASN A 64 -1.63 -6.45 16.61
C ASN A 64 -0.99 -6.53 15.20
N LEU A 65 0.35 -6.47 15.09
CA LEU A 65 1.04 -6.50 13.80
C LEU A 65 0.79 -7.79 13.02
N ASP A 66 0.85 -8.94 13.70
CA ASP A 66 0.67 -10.24 13.06
C ASP A 66 -0.75 -10.38 12.49
N GLY A 67 -1.75 -9.90 13.22
CA GLY A 67 -3.13 -9.84 12.75
C GLY A 67 -3.31 -8.92 11.53
N GLN A 68 -2.67 -7.74 11.52
CA GLN A 68 -2.67 -6.83 10.37
C GLN A 68 -2.05 -7.49 9.15
N VAL A 69 -0.88 -8.11 9.31
CA VAL A 69 -0.18 -8.81 8.22
C VAL A 69 -1.07 -9.92 7.65
N ALA A 70 -1.66 -10.76 8.52
CA ALA A 70 -2.52 -11.86 8.08
C ALA A 70 -3.71 -11.36 7.24
N ARG A 71 -4.41 -10.30 7.68
CA ARG A 71 -5.53 -9.70 6.93
C ARG A 71 -5.08 -9.12 5.58
N CYS A 72 -3.95 -8.41 5.55
CA CYS A 72 -3.40 -7.85 4.31
C CYS A 72 -2.98 -8.94 3.33
N VAL A 73 -2.34 -10.02 3.80
CA VAL A 73 -1.94 -11.16 2.95
C VAL A 73 -3.16 -11.87 2.39
N ALA A 74 -4.18 -12.15 3.22
CA ALA A 74 -5.43 -12.76 2.76
C ALA A 74 -6.13 -11.90 1.69
N PHE A 75 -6.16 -10.58 1.89
CA PHE A 75 -6.72 -9.64 0.93
C PHE A 75 -5.96 -9.62 -0.41
N ALA A 76 -4.62 -9.62 -0.37
CA ALA A 76 -3.78 -9.67 -1.56
C ALA A 76 -4.00 -10.98 -2.34
N ASN A 77 -3.94 -12.11 -1.64
CA ASN A 77 -4.15 -13.43 -2.23
C ASN A 77 -5.54 -13.57 -2.86
N GLY A 78 -6.59 -13.04 -2.22
CA GLY A 78 -7.95 -13.01 -2.76
C GLY A 78 -8.09 -12.20 -4.07
N ARG A 79 -7.10 -11.36 -4.39
CA ARG A 79 -6.98 -10.59 -5.64
C ARG A 79 -5.98 -11.19 -6.63
N GLY A 80 -5.45 -12.38 -6.36
CA GLY A 80 -4.45 -13.02 -7.20
C GLY A 80 -3.05 -12.37 -7.14
N LEU A 81 -2.80 -11.53 -6.10
CA LEU A 81 -1.51 -10.89 -5.88
C LEU A 81 -0.65 -11.74 -4.96
N SER A 82 0.52 -12.18 -5.43
CA SER A 82 1.49 -12.89 -4.59
C SER A 82 2.29 -11.90 -3.75
N VAL A 83 2.23 -12.03 -2.42
CA VAL A 83 2.99 -11.18 -1.50
C VAL A 83 4.45 -11.61 -1.48
N ALA A 84 5.33 -10.72 -1.94
CA ALA A 84 6.78 -10.96 -2.02
C ALA A 84 7.50 -10.66 -0.70
N GLU A 85 7.00 -9.68 0.08
CA GLU A 85 7.62 -9.24 1.33
C GLU A 85 6.55 -8.69 2.27
N THR A 86 6.78 -8.85 3.58
CA THR A 86 6.00 -8.20 4.64
C THR A 86 6.91 -7.30 5.47
N ILE A 87 6.53 -6.04 5.61
CA ILE A 87 7.28 -5.05 6.37
C ILE A 87 6.45 -4.61 7.56
N THR A 88 6.99 -4.83 8.76
CA THR A 88 6.38 -4.35 10.00
C THR A 88 7.21 -3.24 10.63
N GLU A 89 6.55 -2.20 11.12
CA GLU A 89 7.21 -1.05 11.73
C GLU A 89 6.47 -0.58 12.99
N ILE A 90 7.24 -0.17 14.01
CA ILE A 90 6.69 0.43 15.22
C ILE A 90 7.09 1.90 15.20
N GLY A 91 6.11 2.78 15.21
CA GLY A 91 6.32 4.23 15.19
C GLY A 91 5.07 5.00 14.79
N SER A 92 5.06 6.29 15.12
CA SER A 92 3.92 7.15 14.82
C SER A 92 3.67 7.29 13.32
N GLY A 93 2.38 7.29 12.94
CA GLY A 93 1.92 7.58 11.58
C GLY A 93 2.20 9.00 11.09
N MET A 94 2.50 9.90 12.04
CA MET A 94 2.87 11.30 11.79
C MET A 94 4.38 11.50 11.62
N ASN A 95 5.20 10.47 11.90
CA ASN A 95 6.64 10.56 11.77
C ASN A 95 7.08 10.29 10.32
N GLY A 96 7.59 11.31 9.63
CA GLY A 96 8.12 11.21 8.27
C GLY A 96 9.45 10.44 8.15
N HIS A 97 10.13 10.12 9.26
CA HIS A 97 11.44 9.47 9.25
C HIS A 97 11.39 7.97 9.52
N ARG A 98 10.39 7.28 9.00
CA ARG A 98 10.25 5.82 9.09
C ARG A 98 11.15 5.14 8.07
N LYS A 99 12.27 4.58 8.54
CA LYS A 99 13.32 4.03 7.68
C LYS A 99 12.83 2.90 6.77
N LYS A 100 11.97 2.01 7.29
CA LYS A 100 11.45 0.88 6.52
C LYS A 100 10.47 1.36 5.44
N LEU A 101 9.58 2.31 5.78
CA LEU A 101 8.68 2.91 4.81
C LEU A 101 9.44 3.67 3.72
N LEU A 102 10.46 4.48 4.09
CA LEU A 102 11.28 5.21 3.11
C LEU A 102 11.99 4.26 2.15
N ARG A 103 12.54 3.13 2.67
CA ARG A 103 13.14 2.09 1.82
C ARG A 103 12.11 1.50 0.86
N LEU A 104 10.91 1.16 1.37
CA LEU A 104 9.82 0.62 0.57
C LEU A 104 9.39 1.57 -0.56
N LEU A 105 9.22 2.85 -0.24
CA LEU A 105 8.81 3.86 -1.23
C LEU A 105 9.89 4.16 -2.27
N GLY A 106 11.17 3.97 -1.92
CA GLY A 106 12.31 4.11 -2.83
C GLY A 106 12.56 2.89 -3.73
N ASP A 107 11.89 1.76 -3.49
CA ASP A 107 12.05 0.55 -4.29
C ASP A 107 11.12 0.58 -5.52
N ASN A 108 11.70 0.82 -6.69
CA ASN A 108 10.97 0.90 -7.95
C ASN A 108 10.46 -0.46 -8.46
N THR A 109 10.85 -1.57 -7.84
CA THR A 109 10.33 -2.90 -8.17
C THR A 109 8.98 -3.19 -7.49
N VAL A 110 8.59 -2.36 -6.51
CA VAL A 110 7.33 -2.48 -5.79
C VAL A 110 6.22 -1.80 -6.58
N GLU A 111 5.29 -2.60 -7.07
CA GLU A 111 4.09 -2.13 -7.79
C GLU A 111 2.89 -1.97 -6.84
N HIS A 112 2.71 -2.91 -5.90
CA HIS A 112 1.60 -2.85 -4.97
C HIS A 112 2.09 -2.76 -3.53
N ILE A 113 1.56 -1.78 -2.79
CA ILE A 113 1.69 -1.71 -1.33
C ILE A 113 0.32 -1.99 -0.74
N VAL A 114 0.23 -3.02 0.12
CA VAL A 114 -1.01 -3.40 0.80
C VAL A 114 -0.94 -2.98 2.25
N VAL A 115 -1.94 -2.24 2.71
CA VAL A 115 -2.08 -1.81 4.10
C VAL A 115 -3.48 -2.15 4.62
N GLU A 116 -3.62 -2.37 5.90
CA GLU A 116 -4.93 -2.61 6.50
C GLU A 116 -5.82 -1.38 6.42
N HIS A 117 -5.35 -0.27 6.94
CA HIS A 117 -5.99 1.04 6.87
C HIS A 117 -5.04 2.06 6.27
N ARG A 118 -5.56 3.10 5.65
CA ARG A 118 -4.77 4.15 5.01
C ARG A 118 -3.82 4.86 5.99
N ASP A 119 -4.24 5.06 7.23
CA ASP A 119 -3.47 5.66 8.30
C ASP A 119 -2.29 4.79 8.79
N ARG A 120 -2.28 3.49 8.46
CA ARG A 120 -1.11 2.63 8.69
C ARG A 120 0.06 3.04 7.82
N LEU A 121 -0.23 3.49 6.60
CA LEU A 121 0.82 4.06 5.75
C LEU A 121 1.27 5.42 6.28
N MET A 122 0.34 6.37 6.33
CA MET A 122 0.57 7.73 6.82
C MET A 122 -0.72 8.32 7.38
N ARG A 123 -0.63 9.05 8.49
CA ARG A 123 -1.79 9.74 9.05
C ARG A 123 -2.22 10.91 8.17
N PHE A 124 -1.25 11.63 7.60
CA PHE A 124 -1.46 12.74 6.67
C PHE A 124 -0.58 12.56 5.45
N GLY A 125 -1.07 12.99 4.28
CA GLY A 125 -0.31 12.97 3.03
C GLY A 125 -0.22 11.62 2.35
N ALA A 126 -1.08 10.64 2.68
CA ALA A 126 -1.13 9.36 2.00
C ALA A 126 -1.45 9.53 0.51
N GLU A 127 -2.22 10.56 0.14
CA GLU A 127 -2.53 10.95 -1.24
C GLU A 127 -1.30 11.29 -2.07
N TYR A 128 -0.27 11.88 -1.46
CA TYR A 128 0.99 12.15 -2.18
C TYR A 128 1.74 10.87 -2.48
N VAL A 129 1.71 9.91 -1.56
CA VAL A 129 2.31 8.59 -1.79
C VAL A 129 1.55 7.82 -2.85
N GLU A 130 0.21 7.87 -2.83
CA GLU A 130 -0.63 7.25 -3.86
C GLU A 130 -0.33 7.85 -5.24
N ALA A 131 -0.24 9.17 -5.35
CA ALA A 131 0.10 9.86 -6.60
C ALA A 131 1.50 9.48 -7.09
N ALA A 132 2.49 9.42 -6.19
CA ALA A 132 3.85 9.02 -6.52
C ALA A 132 3.93 7.55 -6.99
N LEU A 133 3.18 6.64 -6.35
CA LEU A 133 3.06 5.25 -6.77
C LEU A 133 2.41 5.16 -8.16
N ALA A 134 1.29 5.87 -8.36
CA ALA A 134 0.57 5.87 -9.64
C ALA A 134 1.44 6.40 -10.80
N GLY A 135 2.28 7.40 -10.55
CA GLY A 135 3.22 7.95 -11.54
C GLY A 135 4.24 6.94 -12.08
N ARG A 136 4.49 5.83 -11.36
CA ARG A 136 5.35 4.71 -11.77
C ARG A 136 4.58 3.41 -12.05
N GLY A 137 3.24 3.49 -12.22
CA GLY A 137 2.37 2.34 -12.48
C GLY A 137 1.99 1.53 -11.24
N GLY A 138 2.42 1.97 -10.03
CA GLY A 138 2.12 1.29 -8.78
C GLY A 138 0.80 1.70 -8.15
N LYS A 139 0.34 0.95 -7.14
CA LYS A 139 -0.93 1.20 -6.43
C LYS A 139 -0.80 0.97 -4.93
N LEU A 140 -1.48 1.81 -4.15
CA LEU A 140 -1.78 1.54 -2.75
C LEU A 140 -3.10 0.77 -2.67
N LEU A 141 -3.10 -0.38 -2.01
CA LEU A 141 -4.28 -1.21 -1.78
C LEU A 141 -4.61 -1.17 -0.28
N VAL A 142 -5.81 -0.72 0.04
CA VAL A 142 -6.30 -0.58 1.41
C VAL A 142 -7.35 -1.66 1.65
N VAL A 143 -7.16 -2.45 2.72
CA VAL A 143 -8.06 -3.55 3.08
C VAL A 143 -9.38 -3.00 3.60
N ASP A 144 -9.30 -2.04 4.52
CA ASP A 144 -10.44 -1.39 5.15
C ASP A 144 -10.27 0.14 5.07
N ALA A 145 -11.22 0.79 4.43
CA ALA A 145 -11.20 2.25 4.23
C ALA A 145 -11.58 3.05 5.49
N SER A 146 -11.99 2.39 6.58
CA SER A 146 -12.30 3.07 7.84
C SER A 146 -11.05 3.66 8.50
N GLU A 147 -11.22 4.76 9.21
CA GLU A 147 -10.15 5.38 10.00
C GLU A 147 -10.20 4.88 11.45
N LEU A 148 -9.04 4.52 11.99
CA LEU A 148 -8.90 4.12 13.39
C LEU A 148 -8.68 5.35 14.28
N LYS A 149 -9.66 5.63 15.15
CA LYS A 149 -9.59 6.76 16.08
C LYS A 149 -8.61 6.52 17.24
N ASP A 150 -8.43 5.28 17.67
CA ASP A 150 -7.68 4.92 18.87
C ASP A 150 -6.18 5.30 18.80
N ASP A 151 -5.58 5.25 17.62
CA ASP A 151 -4.17 5.60 17.44
C ASP A 151 -3.92 7.10 17.29
N LEU A 152 -4.96 7.91 17.04
CA LEU A 152 -4.80 9.34 16.78
C LEU A 152 -4.22 10.07 18.00
N VAL A 153 -4.71 9.76 19.19
CA VAL A 153 -4.23 10.37 20.43
C VAL A 153 -2.75 10.04 20.66
N GLN A 154 -2.36 8.78 20.45
CA GLN A 154 -0.96 8.35 20.60
C GLN A 154 -0.05 9.00 19.55
N ASP A 155 -0.52 9.13 18.32
CA ASP A 155 0.20 9.83 17.26
C ASP A 155 0.37 11.32 17.61
N MET A 156 -0.65 12.00 18.14
CA MET A 156 -0.58 13.39 18.62
C MET A 156 0.42 13.55 19.76
N ILE A 157 0.41 12.66 20.76
CA ILE A 157 1.41 12.65 21.85
C ILE A 157 2.82 12.58 21.27
N SER A 158 3.05 11.73 20.28
CA SER A 158 4.36 11.56 19.64
C SER A 158 4.84 12.83 18.94
N VAL A 159 3.94 13.51 18.20
CA VAL A 159 4.24 14.78 17.51
C VAL A 159 4.52 15.89 18.52
N LEU A 160 3.63 16.09 19.49
CA LEU A 160 3.82 17.12 20.54
C LEU A 160 5.09 16.86 21.35
N THR A 161 5.42 15.60 21.64
CA THR A 161 6.68 15.23 22.30
C THR A 161 7.88 15.66 21.45
N SER A 162 7.83 15.47 20.13
CA SER A 162 8.88 15.92 19.23
C SER A 162 9.05 17.45 19.22
N PHE A 163 7.94 18.20 19.19
CA PHE A 163 7.96 19.65 19.29
C PHE A 163 8.48 20.12 20.64
N CYS A 164 7.99 19.55 21.75
CA CYS A 164 8.47 19.89 23.09
C CYS A 164 9.97 19.58 23.25
N ALA A 165 10.47 18.51 22.65
CA ALA A 165 11.89 18.17 22.69
C ALA A 165 12.77 19.20 21.98
N ARG A 166 12.27 19.76 20.87
CA ARG A 166 12.97 20.81 20.12
C ARG A 166 12.95 22.17 20.83
N LEU A 167 11.81 22.51 21.48
CA LEU A 167 11.62 23.81 22.12
C LEU A 167 12.22 23.88 23.54
N TYR A 168 12.11 22.79 24.31
CA TYR A 168 12.37 22.79 25.76
C TYR A 168 13.40 21.73 26.20
N GLY A 169 13.96 20.97 25.27
CA GLY A 169 14.87 19.86 25.55
C GLY A 169 14.16 18.53 25.87
N ARG A 170 14.91 17.43 25.73
CA ARG A 170 14.35 16.07 25.72
C ARG A 170 13.81 15.57 27.06
N ARG A 171 14.34 16.07 28.21
CA ARG A 171 14.04 15.51 29.53
C ARG A 171 12.58 15.65 30.00
N SER A 172 11.85 16.66 29.55
CA SER A 172 10.47 16.92 29.95
C SER A 172 9.46 16.89 28.79
N ALA A 173 9.90 16.55 27.58
CA ALA A 173 9.13 16.70 26.37
C ALA A 173 7.84 15.85 26.39
N LYS A 174 7.92 14.57 26.79
CA LYS A 174 6.79 13.66 26.83
C LYS A 174 5.75 14.12 27.86
N HIS A 175 6.19 14.46 29.07
CA HIS A 175 5.27 14.93 30.13
C HIS A 175 4.56 16.23 29.75
N ARG A 176 5.23 17.16 29.07
CA ARG A 176 4.62 18.39 28.55
C ARG A 176 3.59 18.14 27.46
N ALA A 177 3.87 17.18 26.56
CA ALA A 177 2.95 16.79 25.52
C ALA A 177 1.67 16.15 26.09
N GLU A 178 1.81 15.22 27.03
CA GLU A 178 0.70 14.58 27.74
C GLU A 178 -0.16 15.61 28.49
N LYS A 179 0.48 16.56 29.19
CA LYS A 179 -0.20 17.65 29.88
C LYS A 179 -0.97 18.57 28.93
N ALA A 180 -0.39 18.90 27.77
CA ALA A 180 -1.07 19.72 26.77
C ALA A 180 -2.34 19.03 26.24
N ILE A 181 -2.27 17.74 25.94
CA ILE A 181 -3.44 16.97 25.50
C ILE A 181 -4.50 16.86 26.57
N ALA A 182 -4.10 16.63 27.83
CA ALA A 182 -5.06 16.58 28.95
C ALA A 182 -5.81 17.89 29.11
N VAL A 183 -5.13 19.05 28.95
CA VAL A 183 -5.76 20.37 28.99
C VAL A 183 -6.73 20.59 27.85
N MET A 184 -6.35 20.17 26.62
CA MET A 184 -7.23 20.26 25.45
C MET A 184 -8.48 19.39 25.62
N ALA A 185 -8.34 18.17 26.16
CA ALA A 185 -9.46 17.28 26.41
C ALA A 185 -10.40 17.81 27.47
N ALA A 186 -9.88 18.46 28.53
CA ALA A 186 -10.68 19.07 29.60
C ALA A 186 -11.46 20.32 29.15
N GLY A 187 -10.88 21.11 28.20
CA GLY A 187 -11.54 22.30 27.66
C GLY A 187 -12.56 22.00 26.53
N ALA A 188 -12.70 20.75 26.11
CA ALA A 188 -13.69 20.32 25.12
C ALA A 188 -15.06 19.95 25.75
N VAL A 189 -15.25 20.15 27.07
CA VAL A 189 -16.46 19.79 27.83
C VAL A 189 -17.30 21.04 28.20
N GLU A 190 -16.95 22.21 27.74
CA GLU A 190 -17.79 23.41 27.73
C GLU A 190 -18.33 23.62 26.29
#